data_97ddfa8640c38d77a2dfcd93498ca21a
#
_entry.id   97ddfa8640c38d77a2dfcd93498ca21a
#
_cell.length_a   1.000
_cell.length_b   1.000
_cell.length_c   1.000
_cell.angle_alpha   90.00
_cell.angle_beta   90.00
_cell.angle_gamma   90.00
#
_symmetry.space_group_name_H-M   'P 1'
#
loop_
_entity.id
_entity.type
_entity.pdbx_description
1 polymer ?
#
loop_
_entity_poly.entity_id
_entity_poly.type
_entity_poly.pdbx_seq_one_letter_code
_entity_poly.pdbx_strand_id
1 'polypeptide(L)'
;MPTLINKPTTIEAAGNKTKIIQEYIGRGNSETSDVSVAYMCSPSGWIEPAQTPKFDEYTIVLKGSLRVEFDNSSMNVEEGQGVIVYGGEKVRYSTPGSEGAEYIAVCIPAFSQDTVNRDPE
;
A
#
# COMPACT_ATOMS: atom_id res chain seq x y z
N MET A 1 0.56 -19.29 21.43
CA MET A 1 1.99 -19.25 21.00
C MET A 1 2.21 -18.11 20.03
N PRO A 2 3.16 -17.23 20.30
CA PRO A 2 3.53 -16.23 19.29
C PRO A 2 4.12 -16.89 18.05
N THR A 3 3.92 -16.28 16.89
CA THR A 3 4.47 -16.76 15.63
C THR A 3 5.54 -15.77 15.16
N LEU A 4 6.76 -16.25 14.97
CA LEU A 4 7.86 -15.42 14.46
C LEU A 4 7.81 -15.37 12.93
N ILE A 5 7.88 -14.18 12.38
CA ILE A 5 8.01 -13.97 10.94
C ILE A 5 9.48 -13.64 10.66
N ASN A 6 10.21 -14.58 10.09
CA ASN A 6 11.65 -14.44 9.88
C ASN A 6 12.02 -13.45 8.79
N LYS A 7 11.21 -13.39 7.74
CA LYS A 7 11.48 -12.54 6.57
C LYS A 7 10.19 -12.34 5.78
N PRO A 8 10.14 -11.27 4.97
CA PRO A 8 8.96 -11.02 4.15
C PRO A 8 8.98 -11.84 2.86
N THR A 9 7.82 -11.86 2.18
CA THR A 9 7.72 -12.28 0.78
C THR A 9 7.65 -11.02 -0.07
N THR A 10 8.45 -10.96 -1.13
CA THR A 10 8.38 -9.85 -2.09
C THR A 10 7.19 -10.04 -3.00
N ILE A 11 6.36 -9.01 -3.11
CA ILE A 11 5.16 -9.00 -3.93
C ILE A 11 5.40 -8.08 -5.13
N GLU A 12 4.95 -8.51 -6.31
CA GLU A 12 5.03 -7.67 -7.50
C GLU A 12 4.07 -6.49 -7.39
N ALA A 13 4.57 -5.28 -7.66
CA ALA A 13 3.81 -4.05 -7.54
C ALA A 13 3.25 -3.61 -8.89
N ALA A 14 2.09 -2.96 -8.87
CA ALA A 14 1.55 -2.24 -10.02
C ALA A 14 2.21 -0.86 -10.12
N GLY A 15 2.10 -0.25 -11.29
CA GLY A 15 2.56 1.11 -11.50
C GLY A 15 3.60 1.24 -12.62
N ASN A 16 4.00 2.48 -12.88
CA ASN A 16 4.88 2.84 -13.99
C ASN A 16 6.37 2.68 -13.69
N LYS A 17 6.73 2.46 -12.44
CA LYS A 17 8.13 2.30 -11.99
C LYS A 17 8.23 1.15 -11.00
N THR A 18 9.43 0.64 -10.82
CA THR A 18 9.69 -0.42 -9.86
C THR A 18 9.50 0.06 -8.43
N LYS A 19 8.58 -0.56 -7.74
CA LYS A 19 8.27 -0.32 -6.33
C LYS A 19 8.56 -1.60 -5.55
N ILE A 20 9.09 -1.45 -4.35
CA ILE A 20 9.36 -2.59 -3.47
C ILE A 20 8.16 -2.80 -2.55
N ILE A 21 7.62 -4.02 -2.53
CA ILE A 21 6.59 -4.45 -1.57
C ILE A 21 7.11 -5.70 -0.87
N GLN A 22 7.22 -5.62 0.44
CA GLN A 22 7.64 -6.75 1.27
C GLN A 22 6.53 -7.05 2.28
N GLU A 23 5.76 -8.09 1.99
CA GLU A 23 4.69 -8.55 2.87
C GLU A 23 5.27 -9.38 4.00
N TYR A 24 5.15 -8.91 5.21
CA TYR A 24 5.56 -9.66 6.41
C TYR A 24 4.45 -10.56 6.90
N ILE A 25 3.23 -10.05 6.95
CA ILE A 25 2.05 -10.77 7.43
C ILE A 25 0.98 -10.64 6.35
N GLY A 26 0.37 -11.75 5.98
CA GLY A 26 -0.66 -11.77 4.97
C GLY A 26 -0.79 -13.12 4.29
N ARG A 27 -1.51 -13.13 3.18
CA ARG A 27 -1.85 -14.40 2.48
C ARG A 27 -0.62 -15.06 1.87
N GLY A 28 0.34 -14.28 1.41
CA GLY A 28 1.52 -14.80 0.71
C GLY A 28 2.65 -15.24 1.61
N ASN A 29 2.79 -14.65 2.79
CA ASN A 29 3.94 -14.92 3.65
C ASN A 29 3.62 -15.76 4.89
N SER A 30 2.54 -15.46 5.58
CA SER A 30 2.18 -16.15 6.83
C SER A 30 0.86 -16.91 6.74
N GLU A 31 0.26 -16.98 5.56
CA GLU A 31 -1.06 -17.60 5.32
C GLU A 31 -2.15 -16.97 6.20
N THR A 32 -2.05 -15.66 6.43
CA THR A 32 -2.99 -14.89 7.24
C THR A 32 -3.97 -14.18 6.34
N SER A 33 -5.26 -14.43 6.53
CA SER A 33 -6.33 -13.83 5.71
C SER A 33 -7.03 -12.64 6.37
N ASP A 34 -6.90 -12.48 7.69
CA ASP A 34 -7.60 -11.42 8.42
C ASP A 34 -6.93 -10.06 8.26
N VAL A 35 -5.62 -10.04 8.08
CA VAL A 35 -4.85 -8.80 8.03
C VAL A 35 -3.59 -9.02 7.20
N SER A 36 -3.15 -7.98 6.50
CA SER A 36 -1.81 -7.98 5.92
C SER A 36 -1.04 -6.76 6.40
N VAL A 37 0.28 -6.93 6.55
CA VAL A 37 1.21 -5.87 6.95
C VAL A 37 2.41 -5.94 6.00
N ALA A 38 2.63 -4.86 5.28
CA ALA A 38 3.70 -4.80 4.29
C ALA A 38 4.52 -3.52 4.44
N TYR A 39 5.83 -3.66 4.25
CA TYR A 39 6.72 -2.53 4.06
C TYR A 39 6.78 -2.21 2.57
N MET A 40 6.68 -0.93 2.25
CA MET A 40 6.69 -0.46 0.86
C MET A 40 7.70 0.65 0.68
N CYS A 41 8.38 0.63 -0.47
CA CYS A 41 9.31 1.68 -0.86
C CYS A 41 9.04 2.02 -2.33
N SER A 42 8.54 3.22 -2.56
CA SER A 42 8.19 3.70 -3.90
C SER A 42 9.15 4.80 -4.34
N PRO A 43 9.73 4.70 -5.55
CA PRO A 43 10.67 5.72 -6.03
C PRO A 43 9.95 7.00 -6.42
N SER A 44 10.72 8.09 -6.57
CA SER A 44 10.18 9.33 -7.11
C SER A 44 9.52 9.11 -8.46
N GLY A 45 8.33 9.65 -8.64
CA GLY A 45 7.59 9.56 -9.91
C GLY A 45 6.82 8.27 -10.11
N TRP A 46 6.73 7.41 -9.09
CA TRP A 46 5.88 6.22 -9.17
C TRP A 46 4.41 6.62 -9.11
N ILE A 47 3.60 5.99 -9.94
CA ILE A 47 2.14 6.15 -9.94
C ILE A 47 1.52 4.81 -10.34
N GLU A 48 0.44 4.44 -9.67
CA GLU A 48 -0.28 3.21 -9.95
C GLU A 48 -1.65 3.51 -10.55
N PRO A 49 -2.33 2.51 -11.19
CA PRO A 49 -3.73 2.67 -11.58
C PRO A 49 -4.61 2.91 -10.35
N ALA A 50 -5.69 3.65 -10.51
CA ALA A 50 -6.66 3.81 -9.44
C ALA A 50 -7.24 2.45 -9.04
N GLN A 51 -7.64 2.33 -7.80
CA GLN A 51 -8.18 1.09 -7.25
C GLN A 51 -9.40 1.38 -6.37
N THR A 52 -10.30 0.41 -6.30
CA THR A 52 -11.47 0.46 -5.41
C THR A 52 -11.44 -0.81 -4.55
N PRO A 53 -10.59 -0.85 -3.53
CA PRO A 53 -10.36 -2.08 -2.77
C PRO A 53 -11.55 -2.49 -1.94
N LYS A 54 -11.64 -3.79 -1.66
CA LYS A 54 -12.63 -4.36 -0.74
C LYS A 54 -12.09 -4.51 0.68
N PHE A 55 -10.95 -3.88 0.96
CA PHE A 55 -10.34 -3.89 2.29
C PHE A 55 -10.14 -2.45 2.77
N ASP A 56 -10.05 -2.28 4.08
CA ASP A 56 -9.62 -1.01 4.66
C ASP A 56 -8.10 -1.01 4.66
N GLU A 57 -7.51 0.12 4.33
CA GLU A 57 -6.05 0.24 4.30
C GLU A 57 -5.59 1.38 5.22
N TYR A 58 -4.67 1.04 6.12
CA TYR A 58 -4.08 1.93 7.10
C TYR A 58 -2.61 2.08 6.77
N THR A 59 -2.17 3.29 6.44
CA THR A 59 -0.79 3.53 6.01
C THR A 59 -0.12 4.53 6.93
N ILE A 60 1.13 4.24 7.30
CA ILE A 60 1.98 5.16 8.06
C ILE A 60 3.22 5.44 7.23
N VAL A 61 3.49 6.72 6.95
CA VAL A 61 4.65 7.12 6.15
C VAL A 61 5.86 7.28 7.07
N LEU A 62 6.93 6.55 6.75
CA LEU A 62 8.17 6.54 7.52
C LEU A 62 9.15 7.57 6.98
N LYS A 63 9.20 7.76 5.66
CA LYS A 63 10.06 8.74 4.98
C LYS A 63 9.41 9.21 3.70
N GLY A 64 9.71 10.45 3.30
CA GLY A 64 9.21 11.02 2.06
C GLY A 64 7.75 11.45 2.16
N SER A 65 7.04 11.37 1.06
CA SER A 65 5.65 11.82 0.96
C SER A 65 4.86 10.92 0.02
N LEU A 66 3.70 10.47 0.48
CA LEU A 66 2.77 9.66 -0.31
C LEU A 66 1.57 10.53 -0.68
N ARG A 67 1.26 10.62 -1.97
CA ARG A 67 0.06 11.31 -2.44
C ARG A 67 -1.08 10.32 -2.57
N VAL A 68 -2.24 10.70 -2.03
CA VAL A 68 -3.49 9.94 -2.13
C VAL A 68 -4.50 10.80 -2.88
N GLU A 69 -4.94 10.34 -4.04
CA GLU A 69 -5.95 11.04 -4.86
C GLU A 69 -7.30 10.36 -4.69
N PHE A 70 -8.36 11.14 -4.49
CA PHE A 70 -9.73 10.67 -4.28
C PHE A 70 -10.72 11.79 -4.64
N ASP A 71 -11.86 11.46 -5.25
CA ASP A 71 -12.96 12.40 -5.51
C ASP A 71 -12.53 13.77 -6.07
N ASN A 72 -11.71 13.83 -7.09
CA ASN A 72 -11.20 15.08 -7.66
C ASN A 72 -10.39 15.93 -6.66
N SER A 73 -9.89 15.30 -5.61
CA SER A 73 -9.09 15.93 -4.57
C SER A 73 -7.83 15.12 -4.33
N SER A 74 -6.94 15.62 -3.52
CA SER A 74 -5.74 14.87 -3.11
C SER A 74 -5.26 15.34 -1.75
N MET A 75 -4.51 14.46 -1.08
CA MET A 75 -3.78 14.81 0.12
C MET A 75 -2.37 14.24 0.03
N ASN A 76 -1.43 14.91 0.68
CA ASN A 76 -0.08 14.39 0.84
C ASN A 76 0.08 13.93 2.28
N VAL A 77 0.53 12.69 2.43
CA VAL A 77 0.81 12.10 3.74
C VAL A 77 2.32 12.15 3.91
N GLU A 78 2.75 12.98 4.87
CA GLU A 78 4.17 13.27 5.09
C GLU A 78 4.78 12.32 6.13
N GLU A 79 6.10 12.36 6.24
CA GLU A 79 6.82 11.58 7.24
C GLU A 79 6.19 11.74 8.63
N GLY A 80 5.91 10.63 9.30
CA GLY A 80 5.29 10.62 10.62
C GLY A 80 3.78 10.76 10.63
N GLN A 81 3.15 10.86 9.46
CA GLN A 81 1.70 10.93 9.34
C GLN A 81 1.13 9.61 8.83
N GLY A 82 -0.17 9.41 9.04
CA GLY A 82 -0.88 8.24 8.55
C GLY A 82 -2.15 8.62 7.80
N VAL A 83 -2.69 7.67 7.05
CA VAL A 83 -3.95 7.82 6.33
C VAL A 83 -4.75 6.54 6.44
N ILE A 84 -6.08 6.69 6.54
CA ILE A 84 -7.01 5.56 6.48
C ILE A 84 -7.83 5.71 5.21
N VAL A 85 -7.85 4.66 4.39
CA VAL A 85 -8.72 4.57 3.21
C VAL A 85 -9.66 3.39 3.45
N TYR A 86 -10.96 3.69 3.50
CA TYR A 86 -11.96 2.66 3.78
C TYR A 86 -12.31 1.89 2.52
N GLY A 87 -12.64 0.61 2.70
CA GLY A 87 -13.06 -0.26 1.61
C GLY A 87 -14.22 0.34 0.81
N GLY A 88 -14.16 0.20 -0.51
CA GLY A 88 -15.15 0.76 -1.42
C GLY A 88 -14.84 2.18 -1.91
N GLU A 89 -13.88 2.86 -1.31
CA GLU A 89 -13.44 4.17 -1.80
C GLU A 89 -12.46 4.00 -2.97
N LYS A 90 -12.66 4.79 -4.04
CA LYS A 90 -11.74 4.79 -5.17
C LYS A 90 -10.59 5.74 -4.88
N VAL A 91 -9.37 5.23 -4.95
CA VAL A 91 -8.17 6.00 -4.67
C VAL A 91 -7.05 5.68 -5.64
N ARG A 92 -6.10 6.59 -5.77
CA ARG A 92 -4.86 6.35 -6.49
C ARG A 92 -3.69 6.88 -5.67
N TYR A 93 -2.70 6.02 -5.47
CA TYR A 93 -1.47 6.38 -4.75
C TYR A 93 -0.37 6.75 -5.73
N SER A 94 0.45 7.71 -5.35
CA SER A 94 1.62 8.11 -6.12
C SER A 94 2.68 8.75 -5.23
N THR A 95 3.91 8.81 -5.72
CA THR A 95 5.03 9.42 -5.00
C THR A 95 5.75 10.41 -5.90
N PRO A 96 5.12 11.58 -6.17
CA PRO A 96 5.71 12.57 -7.08
C PRO A 96 6.90 13.33 -6.49
N GLY A 97 7.07 13.31 -5.17
CA GLY A 97 8.17 14.00 -4.52
C GLY A 97 9.53 13.42 -4.86
N SER A 98 10.59 14.24 -4.77
CA SER A 98 11.94 13.84 -5.17
C SER A 98 12.51 12.68 -4.39
N GLU A 99 12.04 12.44 -3.17
CA GLU A 99 12.52 11.35 -2.32
C GLU A 99 11.69 10.08 -2.42
N GLY A 100 10.56 10.11 -3.16
CA GLY A 100 9.61 9.00 -3.13
C GLY A 100 9.00 8.83 -1.75
N ALA A 101 8.74 7.60 -1.33
CA ALA A 101 8.21 7.33 0.01
C ALA A 101 8.55 5.92 0.49
N GLU A 102 8.76 5.79 1.80
CA GLU A 102 8.80 4.51 2.51
C GLU A 102 7.66 4.51 3.51
N TYR A 103 6.89 3.43 3.55
CA TYR A 103 5.71 3.36 4.40
C TYR A 103 5.34 1.93 4.75
N ILE A 104 4.53 1.80 5.81
CA ILE A 104 3.92 0.53 6.22
C ILE A 104 2.45 0.61 5.87
N ALA A 105 1.94 -0.40 5.18
CA ALA A 105 0.52 -0.50 4.83
C ALA A 105 -0.09 -1.74 5.49
N VAL A 106 -1.22 -1.53 6.17
CA VAL A 106 -2.00 -2.58 6.82
C VAL A 106 -3.34 -2.66 6.12
N CYS A 107 -3.70 -3.85 5.64
CA CYS A 107 -4.99 -4.09 4.99
C CYS A 107 -5.83 -5.05 5.84
N ILE A 108 -7.09 -4.74 6.03
CA ILE A 108 -8.07 -5.55 6.78
C ILE A 108 -9.35 -5.67 5.96
N PRO A 109 -9.72 -6.88 5.49
CA PRO A 109 -8.95 -8.12 5.51
C PRO A 109 -7.67 -8.03 4.69
N ALA A 110 -6.85 -9.06 4.74
CA ALA A 110 -5.55 -9.08 4.08
C ALA A 110 -5.64 -8.78 2.59
N PHE A 111 -4.64 -8.06 2.08
CA PHE A 111 -4.52 -7.76 0.65
C PHE A 111 -4.58 -9.04 -0.19
N SER A 112 -5.26 -8.97 -1.33
CA SER A 112 -5.20 -9.99 -2.38
C SER A 112 -5.37 -9.30 -3.74
N GLN A 113 -4.89 -9.95 -4.80
CA GLN A 113 -5.07 -9.45 -6.16
C GLN A 113 -6.55 -9.40 -6.54
N ASP A 114 -7.37 -10.29 -5.98
CA ASP A 114 -8.80 -10.37 -6.27
C ASP A 114 -9.60 -9.23 -5.63
N THR A 115 -9.11 -8.65 -4.54
CA THR A 115 -9.87 -7.67 -3.76
C THR A 115 -9.38 -6.23 -3.93
N VAL A 116 -8.23 -6.01 -4.54
CA VAL A 116 -7.70 -4.66 -4.73
C VAL A 116 -8.47 -3.87 -5.80
N ASN A 117 -9.06 -4.55 -6.78
CA ASN A 117 -9.90 -3.96 -7.83
C ASN A 117 -9.26 -2.75 -8.51
N ARG A 118 -8.13 -2.97 -9.16
CA ARG A 118 -7.45 -1.91 -9.92
C ARG A 118 -8.18 -1.63 -11.22
N ASP A 119 -8.24 -0.35 -11.60
CA ASP A 119 -8.74 0.05 -12.90
C ASP A 119 -7.78 -0.45 -13.99
N PRO A 120 -8.25 -0.66 -15.23
CA PRO A 120 -7.39 -0.97 -16.36
C PRO A 120 -6.37 0.17 -16.58
N GLU A 121 -5.17 -0.21 -17.00
CA GLU A 121 -4.13 0.76 -17.34
C GLU A 121 -4.33 1.38 -18.72
#